data_a1163c1a9057e697ebf5a8dcf4560feb
#
_entry.id   a1163c1a9057e697ebf5a8dcf4560feb
#
_cell.length_a   1.000
_cell.length_b   1.000
_cell.length_c   1.000
_cell.angle_alpha   90.00
_cell.angle_beta   90.00
_cell.angle_gamma   90.00
#
_symmetry.space_group_name_H-M   'P 1'
#
loop_
_entity.id
_entity.type
_entity.pdbx_description
1 polymer ?
#
loop_
_entity_poly.entity_id
_entity_poly.type
_entity_poly.pdbx_seq_one_letter_code
_entity_poly.pdbx_strand_id
1 'polypeptide(L)'
;MINFDPSSNKPKYLQLIEGIVDSIDSGRLAKGEQLPSINAVANDFGMARMTVTKAYDELRERGLITSQHGKGFFVSSTDTRSNMHLFILMDSLTPYKEILLESILSNLENVSYNLFFHYHDIKLFESLISDNLGKYNHYIILPHFNISVSQIVSKIPKDKLLVLDIDIQEFGSDYAILFQNFESNIYEGLNKCLTQIRKYACLNLVLSQKSFQYTPNGIIKGFTQFCEENDITFDIIPDLEESIDIQENQAYIVFREFELIKMINWCNKKNWKFGQEIGVISYDDTPLKEIISDGISVISNDFLGMGKKAAEMILNKEKGRIANECYFQDRKSL
;
A
#
# COMPACT_ATOMS: atom_id res chain seq x y z
N MET A 1 9.10 2.95 38.65
CA MET A 1 9.66 1.65 39.03
C MET A 1 8.67 0.56 38.68
N ILE A 2 9.16 -0.55 38.17
CA ILE A 2 8.34 -1.68 37.75
C ILE A 2 7.84 -2.40 39.00
N ASN A 3 6.52 -2.54 39.16
CA ASN A 3 5.95 -3.34 40.25
C ASN A 3 6.13 -4.82 39.93
N PHE A 4 6.86 -5.54 40.76
CA PHE A 4 7.11 -6.96 40.60
C PHE A 4 6.71 -7.72 41.88
N ASP A 5 5.83 -8.73 41.71
CA ASP A 5 5.40 -9.59 42.83
C ASP A 5 6.01 -11.01 42.66
N PRO A 6 7.03 -11.34 43.46
CA PRO A 6 7.68 -12.67 43.42
C PRO A 6 6.73 -13.84 43.82
N SER A 7 5.65 -13.54 44.53
CA SER A 7 4.68 -14.55 45.02
C SER A 7 3.56 -14.86 44.04
N SER A 8 3.45 -14.08 42.96
CA SER A 8 2.42 -14.25 41.94
C SER A 8 2.63 -15.48 41.07
N ASN A 9 1.55 -16.22 40.78
CA ASN A 9 1.56 -17.35 39.83
C ASN A 9 1.76 -16.92 38.37
N LYS A 10 1.78 -15.60 38.09
CA LYS A 10 1.97 -15.06 36.75
C LYS A 10 3.42 -15.18 36.31
N PRO A 11 3.68 -15.63 35.07
CA PRO A 11 5.05 -15.71 34.54
C PRO A 11 5.81 -14.40 34.69
N LYS A 12 7.05 -14.49 35.17
CA LYS A 12 7.89 -13.29 35.48
C LYS A 12 8.03 -12.32 34.29
N TYR A 13 8.15 -12.87 33.07
CA TYR A 13 8.28 -12.01 31.87
C TYR A 13 7.00 -11.22 31.59
N LEU A 14 5.81 -11.78 31.85
CA LEU A 14 4.54 -11.06 31.71
C LEU A 14 4.40 -9.93 32.75
N GLN A 15 4.80 -10.16 34.00
CA GLN A 15 4.82 -9.13 35.04
C GLN A 15 5.74 -7.97 34.63
N LEU A 16 6.89 -8.27 34.03
CA LEU A 16 7.84 -7.27 33.56
C LEU A 16 7.23 -6.44 32.41
N ILE A 17 6.56 -7.10 31.46
CA ILE A 17 5.85 -6.43 30.36
C ILE A 17 4.82 -5.46 30.94
N GLU A 18 3.94 -5.94 31.81
CA GLU A 18 2.87 -5.11 32.41
C GLU A 18 3.46 -3.94 33.20
N GLY A 19 4.48 -4.16 34.01
CA GLY A 19 5.11 -3.09 34.76
C GLY A 19 5.73 -1.99 33.88
N ILE A 20 6.27 -2.35 32.73
CA ILE A 20 6.76 -1.38 31.73
C ILE A 20 5.58 -0.67 31.05
N VAL A 21 4.56 -1.40 30.64
CA VAL A 21 3.31 -0.85 30.04
C VAL A 21 2.66 0.13 30.99
N ASP A 22 2.44 -0.24 32.26
CA ASP A 22 1.89 0.65 33.30
C ASP A 22 2.75 1.90 33.53
N SER A 23 4.06 1.78 33.37
CA SER A 23 4.98 2.90 33.51
C SER A 23 4.87 3.87 32.32
N ILE A 24 4.62 3.35 31.13
CA ILE A 24 4.34 4.15 29.93
C ILE A 24 2.96 4.81 30.06
N ASP A 25 1.93 4.06 30.41
CA ASP A 25 0.54 4.57 30.55
C ASP A 25 0.42 5.66 31.61
N SER A 26 1.14 5.50 32.72
CA SER A 26 1.16 6.49 33.79
C SER A 26 2.09 7.70 33.51
N GLY A 27 2.75 7.74 32.35
CA GLY A 27 3.68 8.82 31.97
C GLY A 27 5.02 8.79 32.74
N ARG A 28 5.30 7.74 33.50
CA ARG A 28 6.58 7.57 34.20
C ARG A 28 7.73 7.19 33.25
N LEU A 29 7.39 6.64 32.09
CA LEU A 29 8.28 6.39 30.97
C LEU A 29 7.75 7.13 29.75
N ALA A 30 8.45 8.15 29.31
CA ALA A 30 8.08 8.97 28.16
C ALA A 30 8.68 8.41 26.85
N LYS A 31 8.09 8.77 25.71
CA LYS A 31 8.66 8.44 24.39
C LYS A 31 10.07 8.98 24.26
N GLY A 32 11.01 8.13 23.83
CA GLY A 32 12.43 8.43 23.71
C GLY A 32 13.24 8.20 24.99
N GLU A 33 12.59 7.86 26.10
CA GLU A 33 13.27 7.57 27.36
C GLU A 33 13.93 6.19 27.32
N GLN A 34 15.11 6.09 27.94
CA GLN A 34 15.91 4.86 27.96
C GLN A 34 15.40 3.91 29.04
N LEU A 35 15.19 2.64 28.68
CA LEU A 35 14.91 1.58 29.63
C LEU A 35 16.21 1.06 30.28
N PRO A 36 16.13 0.48 31.48
CA PRO A 36 17.26 -0.23 32.08
C PRO A 36 17.78 -1.33 31.16
N SER A 37 19.07 -1.65 31.25
CA SER A 37 19.64 -2.75 30.47
C SER A 37 19.10 -4.11 30.94
N ILE A 38 19.10 -5.10 30.05
CA ILE A 38 18.70 -6.48 30.38
C ILE A 38 19.44 -6.98 31.63
N ASN A 39 20.73 -6.65 31.75
CA ASN A 39 21.52 -7.07 32.91
C ASN A 39 21.10 -6.35 34.21
N ALA A 40 20.79 -5.06 34.12
CA ALA A 40 20.31 -4.28 35.25
C ALA A 40 18.99 -4.86 35.77
N VAL A 41 18.00 -5.05 34.88
CA VAL A 41 16.69 -5.64 35.23
C VAL A 41 16.85 -7.06 35.79
N ALA A 42 17.71 -7.91 35.18
CA ALA A 42 17.95 -9.26 35.65
C ALA A 42 18.49 -9.27 37.09
N ASN A 43 19.42 -8.37 37.38
CA ASN A 43 20.01 -8.25 38.74
C ASN A 43 19.02 -7.65 39.75
N ASP A 44 18.33 -6.57 39.39
CA ASP A 44 17.43 -5.84 40.30
C ASP A 44 16.23 -6.66 40.75
N PHE A 45 15.71 -7.53 39.86
CA PHE A 45 14.53 -8.35 40.10
C PHE A 45 14.82 -9.85 40.30
N GLY A 46 16.08 -10.26 40.32
CA GLY A 46 16.46 -11.68 40.50
C GLY A 46 15.88 -12.57 39.40
N MET A 47 15.94 -12.13 38.15
CA MET A 47 15.41 -12.83 36.98
C MET A 47 16.55 -13.42 36.14
N ALA A 48 16.26 -14.55 35.46
CA ALA A 48 17.17 -15.02 34.40
C ALA A 48 17.22 -14.00 33.26
N ARG A 49 18.40 -13.75 32.69
CA ARG A 49 18.57 -12.85 31.53
C ARG A 49 17.62 -13.20 30.37
N MET A 50 17.44 -14.48 30.08
CA MET A 50 16.51 -14.98 29.06
C MET A 50 15.05 -14.52 29.29
N THR A 51 14.64 -14.46 30.58
CA THR A 51 13.29 -13.99 30.95
C THR A 51 13.12 -12.49 30.63
N VAL A 52 14.13 -11.68 30.93
CA VAL A 52 14.13 -10.24 30.61
C VAL A 52 14.23 -10.02 29.10
N THR A 53 15.09 -10.79 28.42
CA THR A 53 15.20 -10.73 26.94
C THR A 53 13.85 -11.03 26.29
N LYS A 54 13.15 -12.09 26.73
CA LYS A 54 11.83 -12.43 26.22
C LYS A 54 10.81 -11.28 26.41
N ALA A 55 10.81 -10.63 27.57
CA ALA A 55 9.93 -9.49 27.82
C ALA A 55 10.24 -8.28 26.92
N TYR A 56 11.54 -7.98 26.73
CA TYR A 56 11.97 -6.88 25.88
C TYR A 56 11.72 -7.17 24.39
N ASP A 57 11.89 -8.41 23.96
CA ASP A 57 11.55 -8.82 22.60
C ASP A 57 10.06 -8.69 22.34
N GLU A 58 9.19 -9.10 23.28
CA GLU A 58 7.74 -8.94 23.19
C GLU A 58 7.34 -7.45 23.15
N LEU A 59 7.91 -6.60 24.03
CA LEU A 59 7.65 -5.16 24.01
C LEU A 59 8.13 -4.50 22.71
N ARG A 60 9.22 -5.00 22.13
CA ARG A 60 9.72 -4.56 20.83
C ARG A 60 8.80 -5.03 19.69
N GLU A 61 8.30 -6.26 19.76
CA GLU A 61 7.31 -6.78 18.82
C GLU A 61 6.00 -6.01 18.86
N ARG A 62 5.58 -5.53 20.03
CA ARG A 62 4.44 -4.59 20.19
C ARG A 62 4.77 -3.16 19.74
N GLY A 63 6.00 -2.86 19.33
CA GLY A 63 6.42 -1.52 18.92
C GLY A 63 6.53 -0.51 20.07
N LEU A 64 6.42 -0.96 21.32
CA LEU A 64 6.49 -0.08 22.50
C LEU A 64 7.91 0.36 22.81
N ILE A 65 8.90 -0.49 22.51
CA ILE A 65 10.31 -0.17 22.69
C ILE A 65 11.12 -0.46 21.42
N THR A 66 12.27 0.21 21.28
CA THR A 66 13.24 -0.03 20.19
C THR A 66 14.62 -0.25 20.77
N SER A 67 15.45 -1.06 20.10
CA SER A 67 16.85 -1.21 20.44
C SER A 67 17.72 -0.28 19.59
N GLN A 68 18.66 0.43 20.22
CA GLN A 68 19.71 1.20 19.53
C GLN A 68 21.05 0.54 19.79
N HIS A 69 21.76 0.21 18.72
CA HIS A 69 23.05 -0.47 18.83
C HIS A 69 24.03 0.30 19.73
N GLY A 70 24.60 -0.39 20.72
CA GLY A 70 25.53 0.22 21.70
C GLY A 70 24.92 1.18 22.71
N LYS A 71 23.63 1.53 22.61
CA LYS A 71 22.97 2.48 23.50
C LYS A 71 21.90 1.86 24.40
N GLY A 72 21.32 0.71 24.01
CA GLY A 72 20.30 0.01 24.79
C GLY A 72 18.90 0.11 24.21
N PHE A 73 17.89 0.05 25.09
CA PHE A 73 16.48 0.06 24.71
C PHE A 73 15.81 1.38 25.07
N PHE A 74 14.90 1.84 24.23
CA PHE A 74 14.22 3.13 24.38
C PHE A 74 12.72 2.98 24.10
N VAL A 75 11.89 3.74 24.79
CA VAL A 75 10.44 3.81 24.50
C VAL A 75 10.24 4.41 23.10
N SER A 76 9.61 3.68 22.21
CA SER A 76 9.30 4.10 20.82
C SER A 76 7.88 4.60 20.65
N SER A 77 6.93 4.02 21.41
CA SER A 77 5.51 4.39 21.39
C SER A 77 4.96 4.44 22.81
N THR A 78 4.00 5.35 23.01
CA THR A 78 3.18 5.44 24.24
C THR A 78 1.76 4.90 24.04
N ASP A 79 1.45 4.38 22.86
CA ASP A 79 0.18 3.67 22.61
C ASP A 79 0.31 2.21 23.07
N THR A 80 0.02 1.97 24.34
CA THR A 80 0.14 0.66 24.98
C THR A 80 -1.01 -0.29 24.68
N ARG A 81 -2.10 0.21 24.08
CA ARG A 81 -3.27 -0.58 23.68
C ARG A 81 -3.05 -1.29 22.36
N SER A 82 -2.11 -0.81 21.56
CA SER A 82 -1.77 -1.42 20.29
C SER A 82 -0.93 -2.69 20.50
N ASN A 83 -1.39 -3.80 19.91
CA ASN A 83 -0.62 -5.05 19.87
C ASN A 83 0.33 -5.13 18.68
N MET A 84 0.19 -4.23 17.72
CA MET A 84 0.95 -4.17 16.48
C MET A 84 1.22 -2.72 16.09
N HIS A 85 2.45 -2.43 15.67
CA HIS A 85 2.85 -1.12 15.16
C HIS A 85 3.39 -1.24 13.75
N LEU A 86 2.70 -0.63 12.77
CA LEU A 86 2.99 -0.74 11.35
C LEU A 86 3.81 0.45 10.84
N PHE A 87 4.81 0.14 10.03
CA PHE A 87 5.46 1.09 9.14
C PHE A 87 4.82 0.96 7.75
N ILE A 88 4.22 2.01 7.23
CA ILE A 88 3.59 2.02 5.91
C ILE A 88 4.31 3.06 5.06
N LEU A 89 4.90 2.64 3.94
CA LEU A 89 5.66 3.51 3.04
C LEU A 89 5.10 3.40 1.62
N MET A 90 4.65 4.52 1.09
CA MET A 90 4.12 4.63 -0.27
C MET A 90 4.64 5.90 -0.96
N ASP A 91 4.42 6.05 -2.26
CA ASP A 91 4.80 7.24 -3.01
C ASP A 91 3.98 8.48 -2.63
N SER A 92 2.64 8.32 -2.61
CA SER A 92 1.66 9.35 -2.30
C SER A 92 0.32 8.71 -1.94
N LEU A 93 -0.57 9.44 -1.29
CA LEU A 93 -1.92 8.99 -1.01
C LEU A 93 -2.84 9.39 -2.18
N THR A 94 -3.31 8.40 -2.93
CA THR A 94 -4.31 8.55 -4.00
C THR A 94 -5.63 7.92 -3.56
N PRO A 95 -6.78 8.22 -4.21
CA PRO A 95 -8.07 7.68 -3.79
C PRO A 95 -8.12 6.16 -3.61
N TYR A 96 -7.52 5.39 -4.53
CA TYR A 96 -7.51 3.93 -4.38
C TYR A 96 -6.62 3.45 -3.22
N LYS A 97 -5.49 4.15 -2.95
CA LYS A 97 -4.61 3.83 -1.83
C LYS A 97 -5.25 4.15 -0.48
N GLU A 98 -6.12 5.16 -0.44
CA GLU A 98 -6.94 5.45 0.73
C GLU A 98 -7.90 4.30 1.02
N ILE A 99 -8.63 3.80 0.01
CA ILE A 99 -9.50 2.61 0.13
C ILE A 99 -8.70 1.39 0.59
N LEU A 100 -7.54 1.14 -0.02
CA LEU A 100 -6.65 0.03 0.33
C LEU A 100 -6.17 0.14 1.78
N LEU A 101 -5.71 1.31 2.20
CA LEU A 101 -5.23 1.56 3.56
C LEU A 101 -6.35 1.38 4.60
N GLU A 102 -7.52 1.97 4.36
CA GLU A 102 -8.68 1.80 5.23
C GLU A 102 -9.09 0.33 5.35
N SER A 103 -9.07 -0.42 4.24
CA SER A 103 -9.35 -1.84 4.26
C SER A 103 -8.31 -2.64 5.05
N ILE A 104 -7.03 -2.33 4.95
CA ILE A 104 -5.99 -2.97 5.78
C ILE A 104 -6.27 -2.72 7.26
N LEU A 105 -6.45 -1.45 7.63
CA LEU A 105 -6.58 -1.04 9.03
C LEU A 105 -7.87 -1.55 9.67
N SER A 106 -8.97 -1.61 8.93
CA SER A 106 -10.26 -2.14 9.43
C SER A 106 -10.25 -3.66 9.65
N ASN A 107 -9.34 -4.39 9.03
CA ASN A 107 -9.16 -5.83 9.21
C ASN A 107 -8.05 -6.19 10.21
N LEU A 108 -7.48 -5.21 10.90
CA LEU A 108 -6.49 -5.39 11.96
C LEU A 108 -7.02 -4.84 13.27
N GLU A 109 -6.98 -5.63 14.34
CA GLU A 109 -7.39 -5.20 15.68
C GLU A 109 -6.20 -4.63 16.47
N ASN A 110 -6.44 -3.58 17.24
CA ASN A 110 -5.45 -2.98 18.15
C ASN A 110 -4.13 -2.63 17.43
N VAL A 111 -4.23 -2.00 16.26
CA VAL A 111 -3.10 -1.59 15.44
C VAL A 111 -2.84 -0.08 15.59
N SER A 112 -1.56 0.28 15.67
CA SER A 112 -1.07 1.63 15.45
C SER A 112 -0.18 1.67 14.23
N TYR A 113 -0.05 2.81 13.56
CA TYR A 113 0.77 2.92 12.36
C TYR A 113 1.40 4.30 12.21
N ASN A 114 2.49 4.33 11.45
CA ASN A 114 3.02 5.57 10.88
C ASN A 114 3.03 5.44 9.36
N LEU A 115 2.51 6.48 8.70
CA LEU A 115 2.45 6.57 7.25
C LEU A 115 3.54 7.51 6.77
N PHE A 116 4.35 7.04 5.81
CA PHE A 116 5.46 7.77 5.22
C PHE A 116 5.31 7.83 3.69
N PHE A 117 5.83 8.90 3.10
CA PHE A 117 5.78 9.11 1.66
C PHE A 117 7.17 9.32 1.09
N HIS A 118 7.50 8.60 0.03
CA HIS A 118 8.80 8.69 -0.64
C HIS A 118 8.79 9.57 -1.91
N TYR A 119 7.62 9.96 -2.42
CA TYR A 119 7.44 10.86 -3.57
C TYR A 119 8.30 10.51 -4.79
N HIS A 120 8.51 9.22 -5.06
CA HIS A 120 9.42 8.68 -6.10
C HIS A 120 10.90 9.08 -5.92
N ASP A 121 11.30 9.62 -4.77
CA ASP A 121 12.69 9.89 -4.42
C ASP A 121 13.34 8.64 -3.81
N ILE A 122 14.25 8.02 -4.56
CA ILE A 122 14.93 6.79 -4.14
C ILE A 122 15.81 6.98 -2.91
N LYS A 123 16.40 8.18 -2.72
CA LYS A 123 17.24 8.46 -1.56
C LYS A 123 16.40 8.61 -0.31
N LEU A 124 15.26 9.29 -0.42
CA LEU A 124 14.29 9.41 0.66
C LEU A 124 13.72 8.03 1.02
N PHE A 125 13.37 7.21 0.02
CA PHE A 125 12.90 5.83 0.22
C PHE A 125 13.90 4.99 1.01
N GLU A 126 15.18 5.02 0.63
CA GLU A 126 16.25 4.30 1.33
C GLU A 126 16.47 4.83 2.76
N SER A 127 16.49 6.14 2.94
CA SER A 127 16.65 6.78 4.27
C SER A 127 15.50 6.40 5.19
N LEU A 128 14.24 6.53 4.73
CA LEU A 128 13.06 6.19 5.52
C LEU A 128 13.08 4.73 5.99
N ILE A 129 13.47 3.79 5.13
CA ILE A 129 13.60 2.39 5.52
C ILE A 129 14.74 2.24 6.54
N SER A 130 15.95 2.75 6.22
CA SER A 130 17.15 2.54 7.05
C SER A 130 17.00 3.15 8.44
N ASP A 131 16.41 4.34 8.55
CA ASP A 131 16.21 5.06 9.82
C ASP A 131 15.14 4.41 10.71
N ASN A 132 14.28 3.57 10.12
CA ASN A 132 13.16 2.94 10.81
C ASN A 132 13.31 1.42 10.98
N LEU A 133 14.43 0.83 10.59
CA LEU A 133 14.68 -0.59 10.80
C LEU A 133 14.62 -0.95 12.31
N GLY A 134 13.88 -2.00 12.62
CA GLY A 134 13.74 -2.54 13.98
C GLY A 134 12.78 -1.78 14.90
N LYS A 135 12.16 -0.67 14.43
CA LYS A 135 11.23 0.13 15.24
C LYS A 135 9.77 -0.32 15.14
N TYR A 136 9.44 -1.19 14.19
CA TYR A 136 8.07 -1.60 13.88
C TYR A 136 7.92 -3.12 13.89
N ASN A 137 6.68 -3.59 14.11
CA ASN A 137 6.33 -5.00 14.05
C ASN A 137 6.32 -5.50 12.62
N HIS A 138 5.67 -4.73 11.74
CA HIS A 138 5.55 -5.03 10.31
C HIS A 138 5.80 -3.79 9.47
N TYR A 139 6.25 -4.02 8.24
CA TYR A 139 6.56 -3.02 7.23
C TYR A 139 5.75 -3.34 5.99
N ILE A 140 4.87 -2.42 5.62
CA ILE A 140 4.09 -2.47 4.38
C ILE A 140 4.74 -1.47 3.42
N ILE A 141 5.29 -1.98 2.32
CA ILE A 141 6.06 -1.19 1.37
C ILE A 141 5.38 -1.22 0.00
N LEU A 142 5.01 -0.06 -0.52
CA LEU A 142 4.50 0.14 -1.88
C LEU A 142 5.60 0.80 -2.73
N PRO A 143 6.46 0.01 -3.37
CA PRO A 143 7.69 0.50 -4.01
C PRO A 143 7.46 0.96 -5.45
N HIS A 144 6.75 2.06 -5.64
CA HIS A 144 6.41 2.62 -6.95
C HIS A 144 7.64 3.27 -7.63
N PHE A 145 8.53 2.42 -8.17
CA PHE A 145 9.71 2.82 -8.94
C PHE A 145 9.83 2.01 -10.22
N ASN A 146 10.34 2.63 -11.30
CA ASN A 146 10.66 1.96 -12.57
C ASN A 146 12.07 1.32 -12.59
N ILE A 147 12.72 1.27 -11.43
CA ILE A 147 14.01 0.64 -11.20
C ILE A 147 13.91 -0.39 -10.09
N SER A 148 14.84 -1.36 -10.06
CA SER A 148 14.87 -2.32 -8.96
C SER A 148 15.21 -1.65 -7.62
N VAL A 149 14.43 -1.95 -6.60
CA VAL A 149 14.65 -1.52 -5.21
C VAL A 149 14.85 -2.70 -4.26
N SER A 150 15.04 -3.90 -4.82
CA SER A 150 15.17 -5.15 -4.06
C SER A 150 16.26 -5.08 -3.00
N GLN A 151 17.41 -4.47 -3.30
CA GLN A 151 18.51 -4.32 -2.34
C GLN A 151 18.16 -3.41 -1.16
N ILE A 152 17.33 -2.40 -1.36
CA ILE A 152 16.89 -1.50 -0.30
C ILE A 152 15.84 -2.21 0.58
N VAL A 153 14.83 -2.79 -0.05
CA VAL A 153 13.72 -3.46 0.64
C VAL A 153 14.17 -4.71 1.39
N SER A 154 15.16 -5.45 0.86
CA SER A 154 15.73 -6.64 1.51
C SER A 154 16.45 -6.36 2.85
N LYS A 155 16.72 -5.10 3.19
CA LYS A 155 17.21 -4.72 4.53
C LYS A 155 16.17 -4.99 5.63
N ILE A 156 14.89 -5.03 5.27
CA ILE A 156 13.79 -5.36 6.20
C ILE A 156 13.72 -6.87 6.37
N PRO A 157 13.64 -7.38 7.62
CA PRO A 157 13.48 -8.82 7.87
C PRO A 157 12.24 -9.38 7.14
N LYS A 158 12.42 -10.51 6.43
CA LYS A 158 11.37 -11.14 5.60
C LYS A 158 10.10 -11.51 6.36
N ASP A 159 10.22 -11.83 7.65
CA ASP A 159 9.11 -12.18 8.54
C ASP A 159 8.28 -10.97 8.97
N LYS A 160 8.77 -9.75 8.69
CA LYS A 160 8.13 -8.49 9.02
C LYS A 160 7.75 -7.66 7.80
N LEU A 161 8.05 -8.12 6.59
CA LEU A 161 7.86 -7.39 5.35
C LEU A 161 6.63 -7.90 4.59
N LEU A 162 5.78 -6.98 4.18
CA LEU A 162 4.80 -7.14 3.12
C LEU A 162 5.10 -6.14 2.01
N VAL A 163 5.42 -6.62 0.82
CA VAL A 163 5.47 -5.81 -0.41
C VAL A 163 4.06 -5.77 -0.97
N LEU A 164 3.55 -4.58 -1.20
CA LEU A 164 2.16 -4.36 -1.58
C LEU A 164 2.08 -3.54 -2.87
N ASP A 165 1.10 -3.85 -3.71
CA ASP A 165 0.74 -3.12 -4.93
C ASP A 165 1.68 -3.37 -6.12
N ILE A 166 2.98 -3.41 -5.91
CA ILE A 166 4.00 -3.64 -6.94
C ILE A 166 4.76 -4.94 -6.65
N ASP A 167 5.02 -5.69 -7.71
CA ASP A 167 5.83 -6.90 -7.65
C ASP A 167 7.32 -6.57 -7.68
N ILE A 168 8.09 -7.19 -6.80
CA ILE A 168 9.56 -7.20 -6.85
C ILE A 168 10.00 -8.57 -7.34
N GLN A 169 10.28 -8.69 -8.63
CA GLN A 169 10.54 -9.97 -9.29
C GLN A 169 11.77 -10.72 -8.75
N GLU A 170 12.75 -10.00 -8.20
CA GLU A 170 13.97 -10.58 -7.62
C GLU A 170 13.71 -11.29 -6.29
N PHE A 171 12.55 -11.07 -5.66
CA PHE A 171 12.19 -11.74 -4.41
C PHE A 171 11.61 -13.12 -4.68
N GLY A 172 12.04 -14.10 -3.89
CA GLY A 172 11.54 -15.46 -3.93
C GLY A 172 10.18 -15.64 -3.22
N SER A 173 9.69 -16.87 -3.20
CA SER A 173 8.43 -17.25 -2.55
C SER A 173 8.46 -17.17 -1.03
N ASP A 174 9.61 -16.89 -0.43
CA ASP A 174 9.81 -16.69 1.00
C ASP A 174 9.54 -15.24 1.47
N TYR A 175 9.19 -14.35 0.54
CA TYR A 175 8.66 -13.02 0.82
C TYR A 175 7.13 -13.00 0.75
N ALA A 176 6.50 -12.08 1.48
CA ALA A 176 5.09 -11.78 1.35
C ALA A 176 4.92 -10.66 0.31
N ILE A 177 4.28 -10.96 -0.81
CA ILE A 177 4.07 -10.03 -1.92
C ILE A 177 2.62 -10.15 -2.39
N LEU A 178 1.88 -9.05 -2.33
CA LEU A 178 0.52 -8.93 -2.86
C LEU A 178 0.51 -7.79 -3.87
N PHE A 179 0.30 -8.08 -5.15
CA PHE A 179 0.57 -7.15 -6.22
C PHE A 179 -0.52 -7.07 -7.28
N GLN A 180 -0.54 -5.98 -8.04
CA GLN A 180 -1.33 -5.83 -9.26
C GLN A 180 -0.55 -6.39 -10.46
N ASN A 181 -1.17 -7.28 -11.24
CA ASN A 181 -0.62 -7.70 -12.53
C ASN A 181 -1.10 -6.75 -13.63
N PHE A 182 -0.48 -5.58 -13.73
CA PHE A 182 -0.92 -4.50 -14.60
C PHE A 182 -1.07 -4.91 -16.07
N GLU A 183 -0.18 -5.77 -16.59
CA GLU A 183 -0.23 -6.25 -17.97
C GLU A 183 -1.47 -7.12 -18.20
N SER A 184 -1.69 -8.13 -17.37
CA SER A 184 -2.85 -9.00 -17.44
C SER A 184 -4.15 -8.24 -17.12
N ASN A 185 -4.12 -7.36 -16.11
CA ASN A 185 -5.31 -6.64 -15.67
C ASN A 185 -5.91 -5.75 -16.76
N ILE A 186 -5.07 -4.97 -17.45
CA ILE A 186 -5.55 -4.11 -18.55
C ILE A 186 -6.00 -4.96 -19.75
N TYR A 187 -5.24 -5.98 -20.11
CA TYR A 187 -5.57 -6.88 -21.22
C TYR A 187 -6.90 -7.59 -20.99
N GLU A 188 -7.09 -8.24 -19.84
CA GLU A 188 -8.32 -8.96 -19.51
C GLU A 188 -9.50 -8.02 -19.29
N GLY A 189 -9.27 -6.85 -18.67
CA GLY A 189 -10.30 -5.83 -18.49
C GLY A 189 -10.84 -5.33 -19.82
N LEU A 190 -9.98 -5.06 -20.81
CA LEU A 190 -10.37 -4.63 -22.14
C LEU A 190 -11.09 -5.75 -22.92
N ASN A 191 -10.67 -7.00 -22.77
CA ASN A 191 -11.38 -8.13 -23.37
C ASN A 191 -12.84 -8.25 -22.90
N LYS A 192 -13.11 -7.92 -21.61
CA LYS A 192 -14.48 -7.94 -21.06
C LYS A 192 -15.40 -6.89 -21.70
N CYS A 193 -14.83 -5.82 -22.27
CA CYS A 193 -15.60 -4.74 -22.93
C CYS A 193 -15.29 -4.59 -24.43
N LEU A 194 -14.70 -5.61 -25.06
CA LEU A 194 -14.33 -5.59 -26.49
C LEU A 194 -15.50 -5.19 -27.42
N THR A 195 -16.71 -5.69 -27.14
CA THR A 195 -17.90 -5.37 -27.95
C THR A 195 -18.25 -3.88 -27.87
N GLN A 196 -18.07 -3.25 -26.70
CA GLN A 196 -18.29 -1.81 -26.54
C GLN A 196 -17.19 -1.02 -27.23
N ILE A 197 -15.92 -1.42 -27.08
CA ILE A 197 -14.77 -0.76 -27.72
C ILE A 197 -14.92 -0.73 -29.25
N ARG A 198 -15.40 -1.81 -29.86
CA ARG A 198 -15.59 -1.91 -31.33
C ARG A 198 -16.62 -0.96 -31.91
N LYS A 199 -17.39 -0.24 -31.10
CA LYS A 199 -18.28 0.82 -31.58
C LYS A 199 -17.51 2.08 -31.99
N TYR A 200 -16.27 2.23 -31.51
CA TYR A 200 -15.44 3.41 -31.71
C TYR A 200 -14.37 3.18 -32.77
N ALA A 201 -14.00 4.23 -33.47
CA ALA A 201 -13.02 4.16 -34.55
C ALA A 201 -11.58 4.01 -34.03
N CYS A 202 -11.30 4.49 -32.81
CA CYS A 202 -9.98 4.43 -32.18
C CYS A 202 -10.11 4.31 -30.66
N LEU A 203 -9.20 3.56 -30.05
CA LEU A 203 -9.04 3.45 -28.59
C LEU A 203 -7.77 4.17 -28.17
N ASN A 204 -7.90 5.21 -27.36
CA ASN A 204 -6.79 6.05 -26.95
C ASN A 204 -6.40 5.76 -25.50
N LEU A 205 -5.13 5.48 -25.24
CA LEU A 205 -4.57 5.34 -23.92
C LEU A 205 -3.94 6.67 -23.47
N VAL A 206 -4.50 7.30 -22.45
CA VAL A 206 -4.00 8.60 -21.95
C VAL A 206 -3.04 8.36 -20.81
N LEU A 207 -1.73 8.56 -21.06
CA LEU A 207 -0.67 8.37 -20.06
C LEU A 207 0.17 9.63 -19.92
N SER A 208 -0.02 10.36 -18.82
CA SER A 208 0.75 11.56 -18.55
C SER A 208 2.22 11.26 -18.31
N GLN A 209 3.10 11.87 -19.11
CA GLN A 209 4.55 11.80 -18.91
C GLN A 209 5.06 12.83 -17.88
N LYS A 210 4.25 13.84 -17.54
CA LYS A 210 4.57 14.92 -16.60
C LYS A 210 4.05 14.65 -15.18
N SER A 211 3.47 13.50 -14.95
CA SER A 211 2.83 13.16 -13.69
C SER A 211 3.84 12.75 -12.65
N PHE A 212 3.64 13.20 -11.41
CA PHE A 212 4.29 12.63 -10.22
C PHE A 212 3.74 11.24 -9.86
N GLN A 213 2.83 10.70 -10.66
CA GLN A 213 2.24 9.39 -10.45
C GLN A 213 3.04 8.33 -11.20
N TYR A 214 3.30 7.23 -10.53
CA TYR A 214 3.90 6.05 -11.14
C TYR A 214 2.97 5.46 -12.21
N THR A 215 3.54 5.18 -13.38
CA THR A 215 2.84 4.46 -14.45
C THR A 215 3.59 3.17 -14.74
N PRO A 216 3.00 2.01 -14.43
CA PRO A 216 3.64 0.72 -14.70
C PRO A 216 3.77 0.45 -16.20
N ASN A 217 4.96 0.01 -16.63
CA ASN A 217 5.19 -0.38 -18.04
C ASN A 217 4.26 -1.52 -18.50
N GLY A 218 3.77 -2.36 -17.61
CA GLY A 218 2.83 -3.44 -17.89
C GLY A 218 1.52 -2.94 -18.53
N ILE A 219 1.07 -1.74 -18.16
CA ILE A 219 -0.16 -1.15 -18.74
C ILE A 219 -0.01 -0.95 -20.25
N ILE A 220 1.10 -0.37 -20.70
CA ILE A 220 1.36 -0.15 -22.12
C ILE A 220 1.43 -1.48 -22.87
N LYS A 221 2.11 -2.47 -22.30
CA LYS A 221 2.25 -3.80 -22.90
C LYS A 221 0.90 -4.49 -23.09
N GLY A 222 0.11 -4.63 -22.01
CA GLY A 222 -1.18 -5.30 -22.05
C GLY A 222 -2.19 -4.56 -22.94
N PHE A 223 -2.16 -3.22 -22.96
CA PHE A 223 -2.97 -2.41 -23.87
C PHE A 223 -2.60 -2.64 -25.33
N THR A 224 -1.31 -2.56 -25.69
CA THR A 224 -0.84 -2.75 -27.06
C THR A 224 -1.14 -4.16 -27.54
N GLN A 225 -0.84 -5.17 -26.71
CA GLN A 225 -1.16 -6.57 -27.03
C GLN A 225 -2.65 -6.75 -27.32
N PHE A 226 -3.53 -6.22 -26.46
CA PHE A 226 -4.97 -6.30 -26.67
C PHE A 226 -5.39 -5.68 -28.01
N CYS A 227 -4.90 -4.48 -28.32
CA CYS A 227 -5.26 -3.77 -29.55
C CYS A 227 -4.78 -4.52 -30.81
N GLU A 228 -3.54 -5.01 -30.81
CA GLU A 228 -2.96 -5.77 -31.93
C GLU A 228 -3.69 -7.09 -32.17
N GLU A 229 -3.97 -7.87 -31.11
CA GLU A 229 -4.66 -9.17 -31.24
C GLU A 229 -6.12 -9.04 -31.68
N ASN A 230 -6.77 -7.89 -31.45
CA ASN A 230 -8.17 -7.66 -31.78
C ASN A 230 -8.39 -6.75 -32.98
N ASP A 231 -7.33 -6.35 -33.71
CA ASP A 231 -7.37 -5.41 -34.83
C ASP A 231 -8.04 -4.07 -34.47
N ILE A 232 -7.76 -3.55 -33.26
CA ILE A 232 -8.27 -2.26 -32.80
C ILE A 232 -7.27 -1.15 -33.17
N THR A 233 -7.74 -0.12 -33.86
CA THR A 233 -6.95 1.10 -34.09
C THR A 233 -6.74 1.81 -32.74
N PHE A 234 -5.51 2.17 -32.43
CA PHE A 234 -5.20 2.78 -31.15
C PHE A 234 -4.12 3.86 -31.23
N ASP A 235 -4.07 4.72 -30.21
CA ASP A 235 -3.01 5.69 -29.98
C ASP A 235 -2.67 5.77 -28.47
N ILE A 236 -1.45 6.22 -28.16
CA ILE A 236 -0.99 6.48 -26.78
C ILE A 236 -0.72 7.97 -26.66
N ILE A 237 -1.62 8.67 -25.95
CA ILE A 237 -1.62 10.11 -25.81
C ILE A 237 -0.88 10.50 -24.52
N PRO A 238 0.19 11.33 -24.58
CA PRO A 238 0.99 11.64 -23.40
C PRO A 238 0.28 12.52 -22.37
N ASP A 239 -0.64 13.36 -22.80
CA ASP A 239 -1.46 14.23 -21.93
C ASP A 239 -2.68 14.74 -22.69
N LEU A 240 -3.80 14.94 -21.97
CA LEU A 240 -4.92 15.74 -22.48
C LEU A 240 -4.61 17.22 -22.23
N GLU A 241 -3.82 17.82 -23.10
CA GLU A 241 -3.64 19.28 -23.11
C GLU A 241 -4.86 19.95 -23.78
N GLU A 242 -5.08 21.27 -23.55
CA GLU A 242 -6.18 22.01 -24.18
C GLU A 242 -6.11 22.01 -25.72
N SER A 243 -4.95 21.68 -26.28
CA SER A 243 -4.69 21.58 -27.73
C SER A 243 -5.04 20.21 -28.33
N ILE A 244 -5.26 19.17 -27.54
CA ILE A 244 -5.68 17.86 -28.04
C ILE A 244 -7.19 17.86 -28.16
N ASP A 245 -7.68 17.90 -29.39
CA ASP A 245 -9.09 17.78 -29.70
C ASP A 245 -9.55 16.34 -29.36
N ILE A 246 -10.31 16.18 -28.27
CA ILE A 246 -11.05 14.96 -28.02
C ILE A 246 -12.04 14.81 -29.19
N GLN A 247 -11.93 13.68 -29.91
CA GLN A 247 -12.65 13.48 -31.14
C GLN A 247 -13.90 12.63 -30.91
N GLU A 248 -14.94 12.93 -31.65
CA GLU A 248 -16.16 12.12 -31.73
C GLU A 248 -15.84 10.73 -32.27
N ASN A 249 -16.61 9.72 -31.85
CA ASN A 249 -16.45 8.33 -32.24
C ASN A 249 -15.10 7.70 -31.83
N GLN A 250 -14.51 8.19 -30.77
CA GLN A 250 -13.32 7.58 -30.16
C GLN A 250 -13.55 7.20 -28.70
N ALA A 251 -12.82 6.18 -28.22
CA ALA A 251 -12.81 5.80 -26.82
C ALA A 251 -11.47 6.14 -26.16
N TYR A 252 -11.52 6.44 -24.86
CA TYR A 252 -10.37 6.91 -24.09
C TYR A 252 -10.25 6.11 -22.79
N ILE A 253 -9.03 5.67 -22.46
CA ILE A 253 -8.70 5.10 -21.18
C ILE A 253 -7.90 6.13 -20.40
N VAL A 254 -8.40 6.53 -19.22
CA VAL A 254 -7.77 7.53 -18.35
C VAL A 254 -7.42 6.95 -16.98
N PHE A 255 -6.31 7.40 -16.40
CA PHE A 255 -5.80 6.90 -15.12
C PHE A 255 -6.03 7.87 -13.97
N ARG A 256 -6.04 9.17 -14.24
CA ARG A 256 -6.17 10.20 -13.21
C ARG A 256 -7.55 10.85 -13.27
N GLU A 257 -8.07 11.20 -12.13
CA GLU A 257 -9.33 11.96 -12.03
C GLU A 257 -9.24 13.31 -12.75
N PHE A 258 -8.04 13.91 -12.80
CA PHE A 258 -7.84 15.18 -13.49
C PHE A 258 -8.08 15.09 -15.00
N GLU A 259 -7.66 14.00 -15.66
CA GLU A 259 -7.96 13.74 -17.06
C GLU A 259 -9.46 13.49 -17.27
N LEU A 260 -10.06 12.72 -16.38
CA LEU A 260 -11.50 12.46 -16.43
C LEU A 260 -12.32 13.75 -16.31
N ILE A 261 -11.95 14.66 -15.40
CA ILE A 261 -12.59 15.98 -15.25
C ILE A 261 -12.41 16.82 -16.51
N LYS A 262 -11.23 16.82 -17.14
CA LYS A 262 -11.02 17.52 -18.43
C LYS A 262 -11.95 16.98 -19.51
N MET A 263 -12.09 15.65 -19.62
CA MET A 263 -12.99 15.03 -20.58
C MET A 263 -14.45 15.39 -20.32
N ILE A 264 -14.91 15.36 -19.07
CA ILE A 264 -16.27 15.76 -18.69
C ILE A 264 -16.52 17.23 -19.11
N ASN A 265 -15.60 18.13 -18.79
CA ASN A 265 -15.73 19.54 -19.15
C ASN A 265 -15.76 19.75 -20.66
N TRP A 266 -14.95 18.98 -21.41
CA TRP A 266 -14.95 19.03 -22.87
C TRP A 266 -16.28 18.56 -23.46
N CYS A 267 -16.79 17.42 -23.00
CA CYS A 267 -18.07 16.87 -23.44
C CYS A 267 -19.23 17.82 -23.14
N ASN A 268 -19.23 18.44 -21.97
CA ASN A 268 -20.23 19.45 -21.61
C ASN A 268 -20.21 20.64 -22.57
N LYS A 269 -19.02 21.13 -23.00
CA LYS A 269 -18.88 22.22 -23.99
C LYS A 269 -19.40 21.82 -25.37
N LYS A 270 -19.29 20.53 -25.74
CA LYS A 270 -19.73 20.01 -27.05
C LYS A 270 -21.16 19.45 -27.04
N ASN A 271 -21.81 19.38 -25.88
CA ASN A 271 -23.06 18.65 -25.64
C ASN A 271 -22.96 17.17 -26.01
N TRP A 272 -21.80 16.57 -25.81
CA TRP A 272 -21.54 15.13 -25.98
C TRP A 272 -21.80 14.36 -24.69
N LYS A 273 -22.17 13.09 -24.83
CA LYS A 273 -22.37 12.17 -23.73
C LYS A 273 -21.40 10.98 -23.82
N PHE A 274 -20.90 10.56 -22.69
CA PHE A 274 -20.14 9.31 -22.61
C PHE A 274 -21.03 8.12 -22.98
N GLY A 275 -20.42 7.13 -23.65
CA GLY A 275 -21.13 5.95 -24.16
C GLY A 275 -21.96 6.21 -25.43
N GLN A 276 -22.00 7.45 -25.95
CA GLN A 276 -22.67 7.84 -27.18
C GLN A 276 -21.68 8.42 -28.19
N GLU A 277 -21.38 9.72 -28.10
CA GLU A 277 -20.43 10.37 -29.01
C GLU A 277 -19.00 9.99 -28.74
N ILE A 278 -18.64 9.73 -27.48
CA ILE A 278 -17.31 9.26 -27.07
C ILE A 278 -17.41 8.16 -26.00
N GLY A 279 -16.42 7.26 -25.97
CA GLY A 279 -16.29 6.25 -24.92
C GLY A 279 -15.26 6.65 -23.89
N VAL A 280 -15.50 6.32 -22.62
CA VAL A 280 -14.53 6.51 -21.53
C VAL A 280 -14.47 5.30 -20.63
N ILE A 281 -13.25 4.84 -20.39
CA ILE A 281 -12.91 3.88 -19.32
C ILE A 281 -11.96 4.58 -18.38
N SER A 282 -12.22 4.54 -17.08
CA SER A 282 -11.26 4.97 -16.08
C SER A 282 -10.57 3.78 -15.44
N TYR A 283 -9.25 3.85 -15.25
CA TYR A 283 -8.53 2.86 -14.48
C TYR A 283 -8.68 3.16 -12.98
N ASP A 284 -8.75 2.12 -12.16
CA ASP A 284 -9.12 2.13 -10.74
C ASP A 284 -10.53 2.68 -10.46
N ASP A 285 -11.24 2.05 -9.56
CA ASP A 285 -12.58 2.47 -9.15
C ASP A 285 -12.54 3.31 -7.88
N THR A 286 -13.41 4.32 -7.84
CA THR A 286 -13.64 5.16 -6.67
C THR A 286 -15.12 5.49 -6.56
N PRO A 287 -15.67 5.74 -5.35
CA PRO A 287 -17.09 6.09 -5.19
C PRO A 287 -17.53 7.28 -6.03
N LEU A 288 -16.62 8.22 -6.33
CA LEU A 288 -16.92 9.36 -7.19
C LEU A 288 -17.30 8.94 -8.62
N LYS A 289 -16.66 7.89 -9.15
CA LYS A 289 -16.89 7.40 -10.52
C LYS A 289 -18.25 6.72 -10.70
N GLU A 290 -18.93 6.35 -9.62
CA GLU A 290 -20.30 5.83 -9.67
C GLU A 290 -21.34 6.90 -9.96
N ILE A 291 -21.08 8.15 -9.53
CA ILE A 291 -22.08 9.21 -9.52
C ILE A 291 -21.83 10.31 -10.57
N ILE A 292 -20.59 10.50 -11.03
CA ILE A 292 -20.29 11.53 -12.05
C ILE A 292 -20.73 11.05 -13.43
N SER A 293 -21.31 11.95 -14.24
CA SER A 293 -21.71 11.72 -15.64
C SER A 293 -22.55 10.45 -15.83
N ASP A 294 -23.47 10.16 -14.92
CA ASP A 294 -24.33 8.97 -14.88
C ASP A 294 -23.56 7.64 -14.69
N GLY A 295 -22.33 7.72 -14.19
CA GLY A 295 -21.43 6.60 -13.93
C GLY A 295 -20.34 6.42 -14.99
N ILE A 296 -19.13 6.10 -14.53
CA ILE A 296 -17.96 5.88 -15.39
C ILE A 296 -17.59 4.39 -15.33
N SER A 297 -17.51 3.75 -16.49
CA SER A 297 -17.04 2.37 -16.64
C SER A 297 -15.57 2.29 -16.25
N VAL A 298 -15.20 1.26 -15.49
CA VAL A 298 -13.86 1.14 -14.92
C VAL A 298 -13.26 -0.24 -15.15
N ILE A 299 -11.93 -0.27 -15.29
CA ILE A 299 -11.09 -1.44 -15.05
C ILE A 299 -10.40 -1.20 -13.72
N SER A 300 -10.61 -2.05 -12.73
CA SER A 300 -10.11 -1.82 -11.38
C SER A 300 -9.66 -3.08 -10.70
N ASN A 301 -8.65 -2.94 -9.84
CA ASN A 301 -8.36 -3.96 -8.85
C ASN A 301 -9.37 -3.91 -7.71
N ASP A 302 -9.63 -5.06 -7.08
CA ASP A 302 -10.39 -5.12 -5.83
C ASP A 302 -9.50 -4.65 -4.67
N PHE A 303 -9.48 -3.35 -4.42
CA PHE A 303 -8.66 -2.76 -3.33
C PHE A 303 -9.18 -3.09 -1.94
N LEU A 304 -10.49 -3.33 -1.79
CA LEU A 304 -11.06 -3.79 -0.53
C LEU A 304 -10.62 -5.21 -0.21
N GLY A 305 -10.73 -6.13 -1.19
CA GLY A 305 -10.23 -7.49 -1.08
C GLY A 305 -8.72 -7.54 -0.89
N MET A 306 -7.97 -6.68 -1.60
CA MET A 306 -6.53 -6.55 -1.46
C MET A 306 -6.12 -6.14 -0.04
N GLY A 307 -6.81 -5.15 0.55
CA GLY A 307 -6.55 -4.72 1.92
C GLY A 307 -6.84 -5.79 2.95
N LYS A 308 -7.97 -6.50 2.79
CA LYS A 308 -8.31 -7.66 3.63
C LYS A 308 -7.25 -8.76 3.53
N LYS A 309 -6.83 -9.12 2.30
CA LYS A 309 -5.79 -10.14 2.09
C LYS A 309 -4.45 -9.71 2.65
N ALA A 310 -4.08 -8.43 2.52
CA ALA A 310 -2.87 -7.88 3.13
C ALA A 310 -2.88 -8.04 4.66
N ALA A 311 -3.99 -7.74 5.32
CA ALA A 311 -4.16 -7.94 6.76
C ALA A 311 -4.06 -9.43 7.15
N GLU A 312 -4.70 -10.33 6.40
CA GLU A 312 -4.60 -11.78 6.59
C GLU A 312 -3.15 -12.28 6.48
N MET A 313 -2.41 -11.80 5.46
CA MET A 313 -0.99 -12.17 5.26
C MET A 313 -0.12 -11.73 6.44
N ILE A 314 -0.37 -10.55 7.00
CA ILE A 314 0.33 -10.05 8.18
C ILE A 314 0.01 -10.91 9.42
N LEU A 315 -1.27 -11.15 9.70
CA LEU A 315 -1.73 -11.88 10.89
C LEU A 315 -1.26 -13.35 10.87
N ASN A 316 -1.33 -14.00 9.70
CA ASN A 316 -1.00 -15.40 9.52
C ASN A 316 0.49 -15.63 9.18
N LYS A 317 1.29 -14.56 9.04
CA LYS A 317 2.68 -14.60 8.55
C LYS A 317 2.78 -15.36 7.22
N GLU A 318 1.78 -15.18 6.36
CA GLU A 318 1.69 -15.85 5.07
C GLU A 318 2.77 -15.32 4.12
N LYS A 319 3.42 -16.23 3.40
CA LYS A 319 4.44 -15.93 2.40
C LYS A 319 3.94 -16.33 1.02
N GLY A 320 4.58 -15.80 0.02
CA GLY A 320 4.26 -16.10 -1.37
C GLY A 320 3.95 -14.84 -2.16
N ARG A 321 3.73 -15.05 -3.45
CA ARG A 321 3.41 -13.99 -4.42
C ARG A 321 1.96 -14.18 -4.86
N ILE A 322 1.12 -13.23 -4.57
CA ILE A 322 -0.31 -13.27 -4.84
C ILE A 322 -0.66 -12.09 -5.73
N ALA A 323 -1.18 -12.38 -6.93
CA ALA A 323 -1.76 -11.35 -7.79
C ALA A 323 -3.16 -11.01 -7.28
N ASN A 324 -3.44 -9.71 -7.17
CA ASN A 324 -4.76 -9.24 -6.79
C ASN A 324 -5.76 -9.38 -7.93
N GLU A 325 -7.03 -9.60 -7.60
CA GLU A 325 -8.10 -9.72 -8.59
C GLU A 325 -8.39 -8.37 -9.25
N CYS A 326 -8.69 -8.43 -10.57
CA CYS A 326 -9.08 -7.28 -11.37
C CYS A 326 -10.45 -7.54 -12.03
N TYR A 327 -11.26 -6.49 -12.10
CA TYR A 327 -12.58 -6.55 -12.71
C TYR A 327 -12.82 -5.38 -13.68
N PHE A 328 -13.78 -5.59 -14.59
CA PHE A 328 -14.39 -4.51 -15.36
C PHE A 328 -15.81 -4.28 -14.84
N GLN A 329 -16.13 -3.03 -14.54
CA GLN A 329 -17.48 -2.60 -14.17
C GLN A 329 -18.04 -1.69 -15.27
N ASP A 330 -19.07 -2.14 -15.95
CA ASP A 330 -19.79 -1.32 -16.92
C ASP A 330 -20.76 -0.38 -16.22
N ARG A 331 -20.63 0.92 -16.52
CA ARG A 331 -21.52 2.00 -16.07
C ARG A 331 -22.02 2.83 -17.26
N LYS A 332 -21.94 2.27 -18.46
CA LYS A 332 -22.45 2.84 -19.71
C LYS A 332 -21.72 4.08 -20.23
N SER A 333 -20.51 4.35 -19.76
CA SER A 333 -19.66 5.42 -20.31
C SER A 333 -18.83 4.98 -21.51
N LEU A 334 -18.96 3.71 -21.92
CA LEU A 334 -18.29 3.10 -23.06
C LEU A 334 -19.29 2.60 -24.11
#